data_2424a427dacedfd24b419d5a652dd45d
#
_entry.id   2424a427dacedfd24b419d5a652dd45d
#
_cell.length_a   1.000
_cell.length_b   1.000
_cell.length_c   1.000
_cell.angle_alpha   90.00
_cell.angle_beta   90.00
_cell.angle_gamma   90.00
#
_symmetry.space_group_name_H-M   'P 1'
#
loop_
_entity.id
_entity.type
_entity.pdbx_description
1 polymer ?
#
loop_
_entity_poly.entity_id
_entity_poly.type
_entity_poly.pdbx_seq_one_letter_code
_entity_poly.pdbx_strand_id
1 'polypeptide(L)'
;MNPDKNGIYMSTVTHQYALIGDKLFQFKRTVAHVSEPYSQIVICSSGPDIRYTTLEEWEKASDSFDRRTQAEDIITSASPARDKLELFRNLFTGRKDVYAHGYRRKDGGIGYTPACANEWKSGICPKASHQKAKCAECSSRIFPVLSDAAIIAHFRGNDDRLRDVIGQYVLDSDSNTKVLVIDFDEADWKEATNAIRHVAKSHRIDAAV
;
A
#
# COMPACT_ATOMS: atom_id res chain seq x y z
N MET A 1 11.10 -33.62 -16.71
CA MET A 1 10.96 -32.45 -17.59
C MET A 1 11.65 -32.78 -18.90
N ASN A 2 10.94 -32.75 -20.02
CA ASN A 2 11.54 -32.99 -21.33
C ASN A 2 12.03 -31.66 -21.90
N PRO A 3 13.23 -31.60 -22.50
CA PRO A 3 13.70 -30.43 -23.20
C PRO A 3 12.79 -30.13 -24.40
N ASP A 4 12.69 -28.86 -24.77
CA ASP A 4 12.07 -28.46 -26.02
C ASP A 4 12.90 -28.97 -27.23
N LYS A 5 12.36 -28.83 -28.47
CA LYS A 5 12.99 -29.29 -29.69
C LYS A 5 14.39 -28.69 -29.97
N ASN A 6 14.80 -27.68 -29.16
CA ASN A 6 16.09 -27.01 -29.26
C ASN A 6 17.02 -27.31 -28.06
N GLY A 7 16.68 -28.27 -27.18
CA GLY A 7 17.49 -28.60 -26.00
C GLY A 7 17.44 -27.56 -24.89
N ILE A 8 16.49 -26.63 -24.93
CA ILE A 8 16.35 -25.59 -23.91
C ILE A 8 15.41 -26.14 -22.83
N TYR A 9 15.96 -26.37 -21.65
CA TYR A 9 15.15 -26.65 -20.46
C TYR A 9 14.44 -25.37 -20.05
N MET A 10 13.12 -25.33 -20.17
CA MET A 10 12.31 -24.28 -19.51
C MET A 10 12.34 -24.54 -18.02
N SER A 11 13.33 -24.01 -17.32
CA SER A 11 13.26 -23.93 -15.86
C SER A 11 12.26 -22.84 -15.51
N THR A 12 11.27 -23.19 -14.74
CA THR A 12 10.42 -22.24 -14.02
C THR A 12 11.25 -21.59 -12.91
N VAL A 13 12.08 -20.62 -13.27
CA VAL A 13 12.69 -19.74 -12.27
C VAL A 13 11.56 -18.90 -11.69
N THR A 14 11.24 -19.14 -10.42
CA THR A 14 10.14 -18.49 -9.71
C THR A 14 10.48 -17.06 -9.29
N HIS A 15 11.77 -16.74 -9.17
CA HIS A 15 12.24 -15.46 -8.66
C HIS A 15 12.96 -14.63 -9.72
N GLN A 16 12.55 -13.38 -9.87
CA GLN A 16 13.18 -12.45 -10.83
C GLN A 16 14.43 -11.75 -10.28
N TYR A 17 14.64 -11.77 -8.96
CA TYR A 17 15.75 -11.08 -8.31
C TYR A 17 16.39 -11.96 -7.25
N ALA A 18 17.70 -11.75 -7.04
CA ALA A 18 18.47 -12.37 -5.97
C ALA A 18 19.52 -11.41 -5.44
N LEU A 19 19.78 -11.44 -4.13
CA LEU A 19 20.86 -10.72 -3.51
C LEU A 19 22.10 -11.63 -3.44
N ILE A 20 23.14 -11.32 -4.22
CA ILE A 20 24.40 -12.07 -4.24
C ILE A 20 25.48 -11.18 -3.64
N GLY A 21 25.91 -11.50 -2.40
CA GLY A 21 26.71 -10.61 -1.57
C GLY A 21 25.85 -9.42 -1.10
N ASP A 22 26.29 -8.21 -1.44
CA ASP A 22 25.64 -6.93 -1.15
C ASP A 22 24.94 -6.31 -2.37
N LYS A 23 24.90 -7.03 -3.49
CA LYS A 23 24.43 -6.52 -4.77
C LYS A 23 23.20 -7.27 -5.28
N LEU A 24 22.16 -6.52 -5.67
CA LEU A 24 20.93 -7.06 -6.24
C LEU A 24 21.12 -7.38 -7.73
N PHE A 25 20.86 -8.63 -8.10
CA PHE A 25 20.93 -9.11 -9.48
C PHE A 25 19.54 -9.45 -10.01
N GLN A 26 19.31 -9.12 -11.28
CA GLN A 26 18.10 -9.48 -12.01
C GLN A 26 18.35 -10.72 -12.87
N PHE A 27 17.44 -11.69 -12.81
CA PHE A 27 17.43 -12.85 -13.69
C PHE A 27 17.31 -12.44 -15.17
N LYS A 28 18.07 -13.07 -16.02
CA LYS A 28 18.00 -12.88 -17.49
C LYS A 28 17.59 -14.17 -18.21
N ARG A 29 18.30 -15.25 -18.00
CA ARG A 29 18.00 -16.56 -18.60
C ARG A 29 18.77 -17.66 -17.90
N THR A 30 18.40 -18.92 -18.19
CA THR A 30 19.20 -20.09 -17.88
C THR A 30 19.85 -20.68 -19.13
N VAL A 31 20.95 -21.35 -18.94
CA VAL A 31 21.65 -22.16 -19.97
C VAL A 31 22.07 -23.49 -19.36
N ALA A 32 22.19 -24.53 -20.17
CA ALA A 32 22.70 -25.81 -19.71
C ALA A 32 24.20 -25.69 -19.32
N HIS A 33 24.61 -26.39 -18.26
CA HIS A 33 26.02 -26.49 -17.90
C HIS A 33 26.75 -27.40 -18.91
N VAL A 34 27.91 -26.95 -19.39
CA VAL A 34 28.62 -27.64 -20.49
C VAL A 34 29.09 -29.05 -20.09
N SER A 35 29.51 -29.21 -18.83
CA SER A 35 30.07 -30.48 -18.33
C SER A 35 29.12 -31.27 -17.46
N GLU A 36 27.99 -30.69 -17.04
CA GLU A 36 27.01 -31.30 -16.15
C GLU A 36 25.61 -31.19 -16.77
N PRO A 37 25.16 -32.14 -17.57
CA PRO A 37 23.96 -32.03 -18.39
C PRO A 37 22.65 -31.86 -17.59
N TYR A 38 22.68 -32.11 -16.29
CA TYR A 38 21.53 -31.93 -15.39
C TYR A 38 21.62 -30.63 -14.57
N SER A 39 22.70 -29.86 -14.71
CA SER A 39 22.92 -28.61 -14.00
C SER A 39 22.58 -27.44 -14.90
N GLN A 40 21.94 -26.42 -14.36
CA GLN A 40 21.58 -25.19 -15.06
C GLN A 40 22.40 -24.02 -14.51
N ILE A 41 22.88 -23.20 -15.42
CA ILE A 41 23.54 -21.93 -15.07
C ILE A 41 22.54 -20.80 -15.28
N VAL A 42 22.37 -19.98 -14.26
CA VAL A 42 21.60 -18.74 -14.31
C VAL A 42 22.54 -17.61 -14.75
N ILE A 43 22.11 -16.89 -15.78
CA ILE A 43 22.74 -15.63 -16.18
C ILE A 43 21.91 -14.51 -15.56
N CYS A 44 22.54 -13.66 -14.77
CA CYS A 44 21.90 -12.53 -14.10
C CYS A 44 22.75 -11.27 -14.26
N SER A 45 22.14 -10.09 -14.10
CA SER A 45 22.85 -8.82 -14.22
C SER A 45 22.42 -7.79 -13.16
N SER A 46 23.36 -6.91 -12.81
CA SER A 46 23.15 -5.73 -11.98
C SER A 46 23.78 -4.52 -12.68
N GLY A 47 22.98 -3.75 -13.44
CA GLY A 47 23.53 -2.74 -14.33
C GLY A 47 24.46 -3.36 -15.39
N PRO A 48 25.71 -2.89 -15.51
CA PRO A 48 26.69 -3.43 -16.47
C PRO A 48 27.29 -4.77 -16.04
N ASP A 49 27.17 -5.15 -14.77
CA ASP A 49 27.74 -6.36 -14.23
C ASP A 49 26.90 -7.58 -14.59
N ILE A 50 27.53 -8.57 -15.22
CA ILE A 50 26.93 -9.85 -15.54
C ILE A 50 27.56 -10.92 -14.64
N ARG A 51 26.73 -11.79 -14.05
CA ARG A 51 27.15 -12.95 -13.28
C ARG A 51 26.54 -14.23 -13.80
N TYR A 52 27.26 -15.32 -13.54
CA TYR A 52 26.88 -16.68 -13.80
C TYR A 52 26.87 -17.42 -12.46
N THR A 53 25.78 -18.08 -12.14
CA THR A 53 25.63 -18.86 -10.90
C THR A 53 24.85 -20.14 -11.20
N THR A 54 24.93 -21.13 -10.35
CA THR A 54 24.07 -22.32 -10.50
C THR A 54 22.61 -21.97 -10.19
N LEU A 55 21.66 -22.76 -10.71
CA LEU A 55 20.25 -22.57 -10.39
C LEU A 55 20.01 -22.69 -8.88
N GLU A 56 20.65 -23.66 -8.22
CA GLU A 56 20.56 -23.87 -6.77
C GLU A 56 21.03 -22.64 -5.97
N GLU A 57 22.19 -22.09 -6.33
CA GLU A 57 22.71 -20.87 -5.68
C GLU A 57 21.80 -19.66 -5.92
N TRP A 58 21.22 -19.56 -7.14
CA TRP A 58 20.27 -18.50 -7.46
C TRP A 58 19.01 -18.61 -6.60
N GLU A 59 18.38 -19.78 -6.52
CA GLU A 59 17.17 -20.02 -5.73
C GLU A 59 17.42 -19.73 -4.25
N LYS A 60 18.53 -20.24 -3.70
CA LYS A 60 18.92 -19.96 -2.31
C LYS A 60 19.12 -18.47 -2.03
N ALA A 61 19.77 -17.73 -2.96
CA ALA A 61 19.98 -16.31 -2.84
C ALA A 61 18.69 -15.51 -2.98
N SER A 62 17.80 -15.94 -3.88
CA SER A 62 16.46 -15.36 -4.08
C SER A 62 15.56 -15.57 -2.86
N ASP A 63 15.50 -16.77 -2.31
CA ASP A 63 14.74 -17.07 -1.09
C ASP A 63 15.25 -16.25 0.12
N SER A 64 16.55 -16.04 0.18
CA SER A 64 17.17 -15.22 1.23
C SER A 64 16.82 -13.74 1.06
N PHE A 65 16.76 -13.27 -0.17
CA PHE A 65 16.35 -11.90 -0.51
C PHE A 65 14.87 -11.70 -0.19
N ASP A 66 13.99 -12.58 -0.64
CA ASP A 66 12.54 -12.49 -0.40
C ASP A 66 12.23 -12.53 1.11
N ARG A 67 12.92 -13.37 1.87
CA ARG A 67 12.77 -13.39 3.34
C ARG A 67 13.26 -12.11 4.01
N ARG A 68 14.34 -11.50 3.56
CA ARG A 68 14.84 -10.21 4.08
C ARG A 68 13.87 -9.10 3.72
N THR A 69 13.47 -8.99 2.47
CA THR A 69 12.52 -7.97 2.00
C THR A 69 11.21 -8.08 2.74
N GLN A 70 10.68 -9.29 2.92
CA GLN A 70 9.45 -9.51 3.70
C GLN A 70 9.63 -9.16 5.20
N ALA A 71 10.78 -9.42 5.79
CA ALA A 71 11.04 -9.12 7.20
C ALA A 71 11.30 -7.62 7.45
N GLU A 72 11.94 -6.93 6.51
CA GLU A 72 12.26 -5.50 6.61
C GLU A 72 11.07 -4.60 6.25
N ASP A 73 10.17 -5.07 5.36
CA ASP A 73 9.01 -4.30 4.88
C ASP A 73 7.73 -4.53 5.70
N ILE A 74 7.72 -5.47 6.65
CA ILE A 74 6.54 -5.73 7.48
C ILE A 74 6.43 -4.70 8.61
N ILE A 75 5.41 -3.86 8.53
CA ILE A 75 5.04 -2.96 9.63
C ILE A 75 4.19 -3.73 10.65
N THR A 76 4.68 -3.79 11.88
CA THR A 76 4.03 -4.49 13.01
C THR A 76 3.64 -3.50 14.12
N SER A 77 2.99 -3.99 15.17
CA SER A 77 2.72 -3.19 16.35
C SER A 77 4.00 -2.66 17.02
N ALA A 78 5.11 -3.37 16.90
CA ALA A 78 6.42 -3.00 17.45
C ALA A 78 7.21 -2.04 16.55
N SER A 79 6.82 -1.83 15.30
CA SER A 79 7.52 -0.94 14.37
C SER A 79 7.49 0.52 14.85
N PRO A 80 8.53 1.31 14.53
CA PRO A 80 8.58 2.74 14.86
C PRO A 80 7.34 3.51 14.38
N ALA A 81 6.96 4.55 15.12
CA ALA A 81 5.80 5.38 14.77
C ALA A 81 5.95 6.02 13.37
N ARG A 82 7.17 6.38 12.99
CA ARG A 82 7.49 6.94 11.67
C ARG A 82 7.07 5.98 10.56
N ASP A 83 7.44 4.73 10.64
CA ASP A 83 7.18 3.73 9.60
C ASP A 83 5.67 3.45 9.48
N LYS A 84 4.96 3.43 10.60
CA LYS A 84 3.49 3.32 10.62
C LYS A 84 2.81 4.52 9.96
N LEU A 85 3.31 5.74 10.19
CA LEU A 85 2.81 6.94 9.55
C LEU A 85 3.06 6.93 8.03
N GLU A 86 4.24 6.49 7.61
CA GLU A 86 4.60 6.37 6.20
C GLU A 86 3.71 5.34 5.50
N LEU A 87 3.54 4.15 6.10
CA LEU A 87 2.62 3.13 5.60
C LEU A 87 1.20 3.67 5.46
N PHE A 88 0.68 4.35 6.50
CA PHE A 88 -0.66 4.93 6.46
C PHE A 88 -0.82 5.93 5.30
N ARG A 89 0.16 6.82 5.11
CA ARG A 89 0.14 7.81 4.02
C ARG A 89 0.22 7.19 2.64
N ASN A 90 0.90 6.07 2.51
CA ASN A 90 1.03 5.34 1.24
C ASN A 90 -0.23 4.55 0.92
N LEU A 91 -0.84 3.91 1.90
CA LEU A 91 -2.08 3.15 1.72
C LEU A 91 -3.30 4.04 1.52
N PHE A 92 -3.41 5.12 2.30
CA PHE A 92 -4.56 6.03 2.26
C PHE A 92 -4.19 7.32 1.52
N THR A 93 -3.76 7.18 0.27
CA THR A 93 -3.50 8.32 -0.60
C THR A 93 -4.80 8.92 -1.12
N GLY A 94 -4.91 10.23 -1.04
CA GLY A 94 -6.06 10.96 -1.53
C GLY A 94 -5.77 12.46 -1.59
N ARG A 95 -6.81 13.26 -1.48
CA ARG A 95 -6.74 14.70 -1.46
C ARG A 95 -5.85 15.20 -0.31
N LYS A 96 -4.90 16.09 -0.60
CA LYS A 96 -3.91 16.55 0.38
C LYS A 96 -4.32 17.84 1.09
N ASP A 97 -5.20 18.61 0.48
CA ASP A 97 -5.63 19.95 0.94
C ASP A 97 -6.82 19.92 1.91
N VAL A 98 -7.47 18.78 2.06
CA VAL A 98 -8.59 18.59 2.98
C VAL A 98 -8.72 17.13 3.40
N TYR A 99 -9.11 16.91 4.64
CA TYR A 99 -9.57 15.61 5.15
C TYR A 99 -10.86 15.80 5.94
N ALA A 100 -11.60 14.75 6.17
CA ALA A 100 -12.76 14.76 7.03
C ALA A 100 -12.42 14.22 8.42
N HIS A 101 -13.16 14.62 9.43
CA HIS A 101 -13.19 13.95 10.72
C HIS A 101 -14.59 13.45 11.04
N GLY A 102 -14.66 12.43 11.88
CA GLY A 102 -15.91 11.84 12.33
C GLY A 102 -16.69 12.75 13.32
N TYR A 103 -17.97 12.47 13.48
CA TYR A 103 -18.78 12.98 14.55
C TYR A 103 -19.95 12.03 14.84
N ARG A 104 -20.48 12.03 16.07
CA ARG A 104 -21.69 11.26 16.39
C ARG A 104 -22.93 12.02 15.94
N ARG A 105 -23.79 11.33 15.19
CA ARG A 105 -25.11 11.84 14.80
C ARG A 105 -26.11 11.67 15.96
N LYS A 106 -27.21 12.39 15.91
CA LYS A 106 -28.29 12.30 16.92
C LYS A 106 -28.96 10.94 16.96
N ASP A 107 -28.97 10.22 15.85
CA ASP A 107 -29.51 8.85 15.70
C ASP A 107 -28.55 7.76 16.19
N GLY A 108 -27.39 8.14 16.77
CA GLY A 108 -26.35 7.22 17.25
C GLY A 108 -25.37 6.78 16.15
N GLY A 109 -25.61 7.09 14.88
CA GLY A 109 -24.72 6.78 13.78
C GLY A 109 -23.49 7.68 13.73
N ILE A 110 -22.56 7.35 12.85
CA ILE A 110 -21.36 8.14 12.58
C ILE A 110 -21.58 8.98 11.33
N GLY A 111 -21.20 10.24 11.37
CA GLY A 111 -21.13 11.13 10.21
C GLY A 111 -19.71 11.65 10.02
N TYR A 112 -19.46 12.19 8.84
CA TYR A 112 -18.18 12.83 8.52
C TYR A 112 -18.42 14.26 8.05
N THR A 113 -17.51 15.14 8.39
CA THR A 113 -17.50 16.56 7.97
C THR A 113 -16.08 16.97 7.64
N PRO A 114 -15.87 17.87 6.65
CA PRO A 114 -14.54 18.40 6.41
C PRO A 114 -13.94 19.00 7.67
N ALA A 115 -12.69 18.68 7.99
CA ALA A 115 -11.95 19.33 9.05
C ALA A 115 -11.79 20.82 8.71
N CYS A 116 -11.99 21.68 9.69
CA CYS A 116 -11.88 23.12 9.49
C CYS A 116 -11.25 23.79 10.71
N ALA A 117 -10.19 24.57 10.49
CA ALA A 117 -9.52 25.30 11.55
C ALA A 117 -10.41 26.39 12.21
N ASN A 118 -11.47 26.81 11.54
CA ASN A 118 -12.44 27.79 12.06
C ASN A 118 -13.72 27.12 12.60
N GLU A 119 -13.79 25.80 12.65
CA GLU A 119 -14.98 25.12 13.12
C GLU A 119 -15.32 25.50 14.58
N TRP A 120 -16.58 25.84 14.81
CA TRP A 120 -17.14 26.30 16.11
C TRP A 120 -16.52 27.61 16.68
N LYS A 121 -15.71 28.34 15.90
CA LYS A 121 -15.25 29.67 16.35
C LYS A 121 -16.38 30.68 16.33
N SER A 122 -16.63 31.27 17.49
CA SER A 122 -17.64 32.34 17.65
C SER A 122 -17.35 33.52 16.72
N GLY A 123 -18.38 34.08 16.09
CA GLY A 123 -18.27 35.19 15.16
C GLY A 123 -17.69 34.84 13.77
N ILE A 124 -17.19 33.63 13.58
CA ILE A 124 -16.59 33.18 12.31
C ILE A 124 -17.37 31.99 11.71
N CYS A 125 -17.61 30.97 12.51
CA CYS A 125 -18.28 29.78 12.05
C CYS A 125 -19.82 29.87 12.29
N PRO A 126 -20.64 29.78 11.26
CA PRO A 126 -22.11 29.85 11.44
C PRO A 126 -22.67 28.77 12.37
N LYS A 127 -22.03 27.61 12.45
CA LYS A 127 -22.42 26.52 13.38
C LYS A 127 -22.33 26.96 14.85
N ALA A 128 -21.40 27.88 15.19
CA ALA A 128 -21.27 28.38 16.55
C ALA A 128 -22.49 29.21 17.01
N SER A 129 -23.25 29.79 16.05
CA SER A 129 -24.51 30.48 16.27
C SER A 129 -25.75 29.60 16.00
N HIS A 130 -25.58 28.26 16.00
CA HIS A 130 -26.65 27.31 15.70
C HIS A 130 -27.29 27.45 14.32
N GLN A 131 -26.65 28.14 13.39
CA GLN A 131 -27.11 28.30 12.03
C GLN A 131 -26.75 27.03 11.20
N LYS A 132 -27.66 26.64 10.30
CA LYS A 132 -27.37 25.60 9.32
C LYS A 132 -26.29 26.11 8.35
N ALA A 133 -25.16 25.42 8.27
CA ALA A 133 -24.07 25.78 7.36
C ALA A 133 -23.63 24.56 6.54
N LYS A 134 -23.50 24.76 5.24
CA LYS A 134 -22.84 23.81 4.35
C LYS A 134 -21.35 24.13 4.31
N CYS A 135 -20.53 23.29 4.94
CA CYS A 135 -19.10 23.53 5.02
C CYS A 135 -18.41 23.63 3.65
N ALA A 136 -18.92 22.95 2.64
CA ALA A 136 -18.41 23.02 1.27
C ALA A 136 -18.56 24.42 0.62
N GLU A 137 -19.57 25.17 1.03
CA GLU A 137 -19.91 26.51 0.48
C GLU A 137 -19.48 27.66 1.42
N CYS A 138 -18.90 27.36 2.58
CA CYS A 138 -18.58 28.35 3.60
C CYS A 138 -17.37 29.22 3.18
N SER A 139 -17.54 30.54 3.12
CA SER A 139 -16.47 31.49 2.78
C SER A 139 -15.38 31.59 3.84
N SER A 140 -15.71 31.32 5.11
CA SER A 140 -14.78 31.36 6.24
C SER A 140 -14.07 30.01 6.51
N ARG A 141 -14.22 29.03 5.62
CA ARG A 141 -13.58 27.73 5.79
C ARG A 141 -12.05 27.83 5.64
N ILE A 142 -11.34 27.16 6.53
CA ILE A 142 -9.90 26.94 6.42
C ILE A 142 -9.66 25.46 6.64
N PHE A 143 -9.33 24.73 5.58
CA PHE A 143 -9.06 23.31 5.66
C PHE A 143 -7.61 23.09 6.10
N PRO A 144 -7.38 22.40 7.22
CA PRO A 144 -6.04 22.01 7.63
C PRO A 144 -5.53 20.83 6.76
N VAL A 145 -4.24 20.83 6.52
CA VAL A 145 -3.56 19.68 5.92
C VAL A 145 -3.54 18.54 6.94
N LEU A 146 -3.67 17.30 6.47
CA LEU A 146 -3.57 16.10 7.31
C LEU A 146 -2.17 15.98 7.89
N SER A 147 -2.01 16.33 9.17
CA SER A 147 -0.74 16.30 9.90
C SER A 147 -0.46 14.94 10.52
N ASP A 148 0.81 14.68 10.85
CA ASP A 148 1.22 13.49 11.61
C ASP A 148 0.51 13.42 12.97
N ALA A 149 0.31 14.57 13.62
CA ALA A 149 -0.42 14.64 14.88
C ALA A 149 -1.87 14.15 14.74
N ALA A 150 -2.55 14.49 13.64
CA ALA A 150 -3.91 14.01 13.37
C ALA A 150 -3.94 12.49 13.12
N ILE A 151 -2.97 11.96 12.37
CA ILE A 151 -2.86 10.51 12.12
C ILE A 151 -2.54 9.75 13.43
N ILE A 152 -1.66 10.28 14.26
CA ILE A 152 -1.35 9.69 15.57
C ILE A 152 -2.59 9.71 16.48
N ALA A 153 -3.36 10.79 16.48
CA ALA A 153 -4.62 10.85 17.21
C ALA A 153 -5.60 9.78 16.73
N HIS A 154 -5.73 9.61 15.42
CA HIS A 154 -6.55 8.56 14.81
C HIS A 154 -6.13 7.16 15.28
N PHE A 155 -4.83 6.85 15.30
CA PHE A 155 -4.34 5.55 15.79
C PHE A 155 -4.62 5.31 17.28
N ARG A 156 -4.71 6.37 18.07
CA ARG A 156 -5.01 6.28 19.51
C ARG A 156 -6.50 6.06 19.79
N GLY A 157 -7.38 6.62 18.96
CA GLY A 157 -8.83 6.44 19.09
C GLY A 157 -9.40 6.86 20.44
N ASN A 158 -8.93 7.97 21.01
CA ASN A 158 -9.25 8.38 22.39
C ASN A 158 -10.34 9.47 22.46
N ASP A 159 -10.87 9.96 21.35
CA ASP A 159 -11.88 11.01 21.34
C ASP A 159 -13.30 10.41 21.22
N ASP A 160 -14.05 10.40 22.30
CA ASP A 160 -15.44 9.92 22.35
C ASP A 160 -16.37 10.64 21.35
N ARG A 161 -15.99 11.83 20.91
CA ARG A 161 -16.72 12.60 19.88
C ARG A 161 -16.33 12.24 18.46
N LEU A 162 -15.41 11.28 18.29
CA LEU A 162 -14.87 10.79 17.01
C LEU A 162 -14.14 11.85 16.19
N ARG A 163 -13.64 12.93 16.82
CA ARG A 163 -12.92 14.00 16.10
C ARG A 163 -11.53 13.56 15.64
N ASP A 164 -10.99 12.51 16.22
CA ASP A 164 -9.76 11.84 15.84
C ASP A 164 -9.95 10.80 14.74
N VAL A 165 -11.20 10.43 14.39
CA VAL A 165 -11.47 9.54 13.26
C VAL A 165 -11.33 10.31 11.95
N ILE A 166 -10.38 9.88 11.11
CA ILE A 166 -10.06 10.52 9.83
C ILE A 166 -10.86 9.89 8.70
N GLY A 167 -11.46 10.71 7.86
CA GLY A 167 -11.99 10.34 6.55
C GLY A 167 -11.15 10.95 5.44
N GLN A 168 -10.72 10.14 4.49
CA GLN A 168 -9.93 10.59 3.35
C GLN A 168 -10.81 10.79 2.12
N TYR A 169 -10.65 11.93 1.44
CA TYR A 169 -11.23 12.13 0.12
C TYR A 169 -10.33 11.48 -0.93
N VAL A 170 -10.85 10.45 -1.60
CA VAL A 170 -10.07 9.64 -2.56
C VAL A 170 -9.84 10.35 -3.89
N LEU A 171 -10.72 11.25 -4.29
CA LEU A 171 -10.59 12.07 -5.51
C LEU A 171 -9.83 13.36 -5.21
N ASP A 172 -8.80 13.65 -6.01
CA ASP A 172 -8.12 14.94 -5.98
C ASP A 172 -8.94 16.06 -6.65
N SER A 173 -8.38 17.28 -6.74
CA SER A 173 -9.05 18.43 -7.35
C SER A 173 -9.36 18.24 -8.85
N ASP A 174 -8.62 17.39 -9.52
CA ASP A 174 -8.72 17.10 -10.95
C ASP A 174 -9.56 15.85 -11.24
N SER A 175 -10.24 15.33 -10.20
CA SER A 175 -11.06 14.11 -10.25
C SER A 175 -10.27 12.83 -10.53
N ASN A 176 -8.97 12.82 -10.25
CA ASN A 176 -8.14 11.63 -10.33
C ASN A 176 -8.11 10.90 -8.98
N THR A 177 -7.91 9.60 -9.03
CA THR A 177 -7.67 8.76 -7.85
C THR A 177 -6.47 7.87 -8.06
N LYS A 178 -5.75 7.58 -6.97
CA LYS A 178 -4.69 6.58 -6.91
C LYS A 178 -5.11 5.32 -6.16
N VAL A 179 -6.34 5.31 -5.66
CA VAL A 179 -6.86 4.23 -4.82
C VAL A 179 -8.19 3.77 -5.40
N LEU A 180 -8.31 2.48 -5.67
CA LEU A 180 -9.58 1.82 -5.94
C LEU A 180 -10.05 1.16 -4.65
N VAL A 181 -11.22 1.53 -4.16
CA VAL A 181 -11.85 0.90 -3.00
C VAL A 181 -13.01 0.05 -3.50
N ILE A 182 -13.02 -1.22 -3.13
CA ILE A 182 -14.09 -2.16 -3.46
C ILE A 182 -14.69 -2.62 -2.14
N ASP A 183 -16.01 -2.47 -2.00
CA ASP A 183 -16.79 -2.93 -0.85
C ASP A 183 -17.55 -4.19 -1.23
N PHE A 184 -17.51 -5.21 -0.37
CA PHE A 184 -18.18 -6.49 -0.57
C PHE A 184 -19.17 -6.71 0.57
N ASP A 185 -20.45 -6.50 0.32
CA ASP A 185 -21.53 -6.58 1.32
C ASP A 185 -22.20 -7.97 1.37
N GLU A 186 -21.95 -8.84 0.38
CA GLU A 186 -22.59 -10.13 0.27
C GLU A 186 -21.93 -11.22 1.13
N ALA A 187 -22.63 -12.33 1.34
CA ALA A 187 -22.18 -13.42 2.20
C ALA A 187 -20.88 -14.11 1.71
N ASP A 188 -20.59 -14.05 0.42
CA ASP A 188 -19.43 -14.62 -0.25
C ASP A 188 -18.23 -13.66 -0.35
N TRP A 189 -18.24 -12.56 0.42
CA TRP A 189 -17.21 -11.53 0.38
C TRP A 189 -15.76 -12.07 0.46
N LYS A 190 -15.55 -13.18 1.20
CA LYS A 190 -14.21 -13.79 1.34
C LYS A 190 -13.73 -14.39 0.02
N GLU A 191 -14.60 -15.07 -0.71
CA GLU A 191 -14.28 -15.66 -2.00
C GLU A 191 -14.06 -14.57 -3.05
N ALA A 192 -14.91 -13.57 -3.10
CA ALA A 192 -14.78 -12.42 -3.98
C ALA A 192 -13.48 -11.65 -3.73
N THR A 193 -13.15 -11.39 -2.46
CA THR A 193 -11.90 -10.74 -2.06
C THR A 193 -10.67 -11.55 -2.50
N ASN A 194 -10.68 -12.88 -2.30
CA ASN A 194 -9.58 -13.75 -2.71
C ASN A 194 -9.42 -13.77 -4.23
N ALA A 195 -10.51 -13.76 -4.99
CA ALA A 195 -10.48 -13.68 -6.45
C ALA A 195 -9.83 -12.36 -6.92
N ILE A 196 -10.24 -11.23 -6.36
CA ILE A 196 -9.64 -9.91 -6.67
C ILE A 196 -8.15 -9.88 -6.32
N ARG A 197 -7.75 -10.39 -5.14
CA ARG A 197 -6.33 -10.47 -4.76
C ARG A 197 -5.52 -11.32 -5.73
N HIS A 198 -6.07 -12.45 -6.19
CA HIS A 198 -5.40 -13.30 -7.15
C HIS A 198 -5.19 -12.57 -8.48
N VAL A 199 -6.21 -11.90 -9.00
CA VAL A 199 -6.13 -11.10 -10.23
C VAL A 199 -5.14 -9.93 -10.05
N ALA A 200 -5.24 -9.17 -8.96
CA ALA A 200 -4.34 -8.07 -8.67
C ALA A 200 -2.86 -8.55 -8.67
N LYS A 201 -2.58 -9.67 -7.99
CA LYS A 201 -1.24 -10.26 -7.95
C LYS A 201 -0.75 -10.65 -9.35
N SER A 202 -1.61 -11.25 -10.20
CA SER A 202 -1.24 -11.63 -11.58
C SER A 202 -0.90 -10.42 -12.46
N HIS A 203 -1.49 -9.27 -12.16
CA HIS A 203 -1.24 -7.99 -12.84
C HIS A 203 -0.24 -7.08 -12.13
N ARG A 204 0.40 -7.54 -11.04
CA ARG A 204 1.34 -6.76 -10.21
C ARG A 204 0.71 -5.47 -9.65
N ILE A 205 -0.53 -5.57 -9.23
CA ILE A 205 -1.27 -4.49 -8.55
C ILE A 205 -1.26 -4.80 -7.06
N ASP A 206 -0.82 -3.85 -6.25
CA ASP A 206 -0.86 -3.96 -4.79
C ASP A 206 -2.31 -3.88 -4.32
N ALA A 207 -2.74 -4.89 -3.58
CA ALA A 207 -4.08 -4.96 -3.00
C ALA A 207 -3.98 -5.24 -1.49
N ALA A 208 -4.52 -4.33 -0.68
CA ALA A 208 -4.71 -4.49 0.76
C ALA A 208 -6.15 -4.92 1.05
N VAL A 209 -6.32 -5.80 2.04
CA VAL A 209 -7.63 -6.30 2.51
C VAL A 209 -7.66 -6.24 4.04
#